data_ca78373b7701de266aed71f0aec0c110
#
_entry.id   ca78373b7701de266aed71f0aec0c110
#
_cell.length_a   1.000
_cell.length_b   1.000
_cell.length_c   1.000
_cell.angle_alpha   90.00
_cell.angle_beta   90.00
_cell.angle_gamma   90.00
#
_symmetry.space_group_name_H-M   'P 1'
#
loop_
_entity.id
_entity.type
_entity.pdbx_description
1 polymer ?
#
loop_
_entity_poly.entity_id
_entity_poly.type
_entity_poly.pdbx_seq_one_letter_code
_entity_poly.pdbx_strand_id
1 'polypeptide(L)'
;MTLSFKFGTVGSPIGTPKKPGGSVGAIEFSKSIGLEALELGWVQAVRVTEATCAAIKSTGEAQGVALSVHAPYFINLNADSEEWPKSRKRLMDAAHYGNLAGATDIIFHPGSYFERNPADVLKVALPRLEGCVTELRKAGNPVTLRPETMGKSAMLGSFEDALEMSRIAGVQPCLDFAHLHARPGDGTVNTLGEWSRLLEQYATALGAQALTQLHIHLSGIEYGPKGEKNHLPLADADLKWKDLLKALKQFGCGGRILCESPIMEEDALNMMKGWKKVSGEK
;
A
#
# COMPACT_ATOMS: atom_id res chain seq x y z
N MET A 1 -18.21 16.04 -6.66
CA MET A 1 -18.15 14.57 -6.73
C MET A 1 -17.89 14.08 -5.31
N THR A 2 -18.69 13.14 -4.82
CA THR A 2 -18.42 12.51 -3.52
C THR A 2 -17.17 11.68 -3.69
N LEU A 3 -16.12 11.98 -2.92
CA LEU A 3 -14.90 11.19 -2.92
C LEU A 3 -15.23 9.83 -2.29
N SER A 4 -14.95 8.74 -2.98
CA SER A 4 -15.18 7.37 -2.54
C SER A 4 -13.90 6.57 -2.53
N PHE A 5 -13.88 5.49 -1.76
CA PHE A 5 -12.79 4.52 -1.79
C PHE A 5 -13.17 3.34 -2.68
N LYS A 6 -12.19 2.84 -3.44
CA LYS A 6 -12.23 1.51 -4.03
C LYS A 6 -11.67 0.50 -3.03
N PHE A 7 -12.38 -0.59 -2.84
CA PHE A 7 -11.97 -1.66 -1.92
C PHE A 7 -11.44 -2.86 -2.69
N GLY A 8 -10.46 -3.55 -2.11
CA GLY A 8 -9.83 -4.71 -2.71
C GLY A 8 -8.96 -5.48 -1.74
N THR A 9 -8.14 -6.38 -2.27
CA THR A 9 -7.19 -7.20 -1.51
C THR A 9 -5.76 -7.01 -1.99
N VAL A 10 -4.79 -7.20 -1.10
CA VAL A 10 -3.39 -7.37 -1.45
C VAL A 10 -3.16 -8.86 -1.76
N GLY A 11 -2.92 -9.17 -3.02
CA GLY A 11 -2.93 -10.53 -3.52
C GLY A 11 -4.31 -11.04 -3.96
N SER A 12 -4.32 -12.21 -4.58
CA SER A 12 -5.54 -12.83 -5.09
C SER A 12 -6.48 -13.24 -3.96
N PRO A 13 -7.78 -12.88 -4.02
CA PRO A 13 -8.77 -13.37 -3.07
C PRO A 13 -8.77 -14.90 -2.96
N ILE A 14 -9.09 -15.42 -1.78
CA ILE A 14 -9.10 -16.88 -1.50
C ILE A 14 -10.10 -17.61 -2.41
N GLY A 15 -11.25 -17.00 -2.67
CA GLY A 15 -12.29 -17.56 -3.53
C GLY A 15 -12.01 -17.50 -5.02
N THR A 16 -10.81 -17.03 -5.45
CA THR A 16 -10.46 -16.96 -6.87
C THR A 16 -10.56 -18.33 -7.55
N PRO A 17 -11.38 -18.49 -8.62
CA PRO A 17 -11.52 -19.75 -9.31
C PRO A 17 -10.20 -20.26 -9.92
N LYS A 18 -10.04 -21.60 -9.98
CA LYS A 18 -8.85 -22.19 -10.60
C LYS A 18 -8.76 -21.92 -12.11
N LYS A 19 -9.89 -21.60 -12.75
CA LYS A 19 -9.97 -21.29 -14.19
C LYS A 19 -10.86 -20.04 -14.37
N PRO A 20 -10.35 -18.92 -14.99
CA PRO A 20 -9.02 -18.82 -15.60
C PRO A 20 -7.86 -18.82 -14.60
N GLY A 21 -8.09 -18.55 -13.30
CA GLY A 21 -7.06 -18.52 -12.25
C GLY A 21 -6.08 -17.37 -12.39
N GLY A 22 -5.07 -17.35 -11.53
CA GLY A 22 -4.04 -16.32 -11.52
C GLY A 22 -4.62 -14.91 -11.38
N SER A 23 -3.86 -13.90 -11.81
CA SER A 23 -4.27 -12.49 -11.67
C SER A 23 -5.53 -12.15 -12.48
N VAL A 24 -5.70 -12.75 -13.66
CA VAL A 24 -6.92 -12.54 -14.48
C VAL A 24 -8.15 -13.03 -13.72
N GLY A 25 -8.13 -14.27 -13.22
CA GLY A 25 -9.24 -14.81 -12.44
C GLY A 25 -9.48 -14.04 -11.13
N ALA A 26 -8.42 -13.54 -10.50
CA ALA A 26 -8.54 -12.71 -9.30
C ALA A 26 -9.24 -11.38 -9.58
N ILE A 27 -8.96 -10.72 -10.71
CA ILE A 27 -9.64 -9.49 -11.13
C ILE A 27 -11.14 -9.74 -11.37
N GLU A 28 -11.44 -10.78 -12.15
CA GLU A 28 -12.84 -11.16 -12.46
C GLU A 28 -13.62 -11.53 -11.19
N PHE A 29 -13.00 -12.31 -10.31
CA PHE A 29 -13.62 -12.69 -9.04
C PHE A 29 -13.82 -11.48 -8.12
N SER A 30 -12.80 -10.61 -7.95
CA SER A 30 -12.93 -9.38 -7.17
C SER A 30 -14.14 -8.56 -7.64
N LYS A 31 -14.27 -8.34 -8.95
CA LYS A 31 -15.41 -7.62 -9.51
C LYS A 31 -16.74 -8.31 -9.24
N SER A 32 -16.79 -9.64 -9.36
CA SER A 32 -18.01 -10.43 -9.16
C SER A 32 -18.58 -10.32 -7.74
N ILE A 33 -17.71 -10.08 -6.74
CA ILE A 33 -18.09 -9.89 -5.34
C ILE A 33 -18.22 -8.41 -4.93
N GLY A 34 -18.07 -7.48 -5.90
CA GLY A 34 -18.24 -6.05 -5.69
C GLY A 34 -17.00 -5.27 -5.28
N LEU A 35 -15.83 -5.88 -5.29
CA LEU A 35 -14.55 -5.19 -5.08
C LEU A 35 -14.08 -4.51 -6.37
N GLU A 36 -13.46 -3.33 -6.23
CA GLU A 36 -13.07 -2.48 -7.38
C GLU A 36 -11.58 -2.14 -7.40
N ALA A 37 -10.79 -2.79 -6.55
CA ALA A 37 -9.33 -2.70 -6.54
C ALA A 37 -8.72 -4.08 -6.33
N LEU A 38 -7.50 -4.27 -6.85
CA LEU A 38 -6.68 -5.45 -6.60
C LEU A 38 -5.21 -5.06 -6.65
N GLU A 39 -4.45 -5.49 -5.65
CA GLU A 39 -3.00 -5.38 -5.65
C GLU A 39 -2.36 -6.69 -6.07
N LEU A 40 -1.56 -6.65 -7.12
CA LEU A 40 -0.83 -7.81 -7.62
C LEU A 40 0.34 -8.12 -6.68
N GLY A 41 0.28 -9.25 -5.98
CA GLY A 41 1.29 -9.66 -5.02
C GLY A 41 2.55 -10.23 -5.67
N TRP A 42 3.49 -9.41 -6.10
CA TRP A 42 4.79 -9.85 -6.64
C TRP A 42 5.87 -9.89 -5.56
N VAL A 43 5.47 -10.23 -4.35
CA VAL A 43 6.25 -10.10 -3.11
C VAL A 43 7.55 -10.91 -3.05
N GLN A 44 7.66 -12.00 -3.82
CA GLN A 44 8.89 -12.79 -3.89
C GLN A 44 9.80 -12.36 -5.04
N ALA A 45 9.23 -12.16 -6.20
CA ALA A 45 9.92 -11.71 -7.40
C ALA A 45 8.92 -11.34 -8.50
N VAL A 46 9.32 -10.46 -9.40
CA VAL A 46 8.57 -10.15 -10.62
C VAL A 46 8.78 -11.30 -11.61
N ARG A 47 7.78 -12.18 -11.73
CA ARG A 47 7.81 -13.37 -12.62
C ARG A 47 6.61 -13.36 -13.55
N VAL A 48 6.59 -12.37 -14.44
CA VAL A 48 5.53 -12.19 -15.43
C VAL A 48 6.12 -11.98 -16.82
N THR A 49 5.35 -12.27 -17.86
CA THR A 49 5.68 -11.94 -19.25
C THR A 49 4.86 -10.74 -19.70
N GLU A 50 5.28 -10.07 -20.76
CA GLU A 50 4.52 -8.97 -21.37
C GLU A 50 3.11 -9.42 -21.80
N ALA A 51 2.99 -10.66 -22.35
CA ALA A 51 1.70 -11.22 -22.71
C ALA A 51 0.77 -11.39 -21.48
N THR A 52 1.32 -11.84 -20.35
CA THR A 52 0.58 -11.91 -19.08
C THR A 52 0.17 -10.53 -18.60
N CYS A 53 1.07 -9.54 -18.65
CA CYS A 53 0.76 -8.15 -18.29
C CYS A 53 -0.35 -7.57 -19.18
N ALA A 54 -0.30 -7.81 -20.49
CA ALA A 54 -1.34 -7.36 -21.41
C ALA A 54 -2.72 -7.95 -21.09
N ALA A 55 -2.77 -9.25 -20.74
CA ALA A 55 -4.02 -9.91 -20.32
C ALA A 55 -4.54 -9.32 -19.00
N ILE A 56 -3.67 -9.08 -18.00
CA ILE A 56 -4.03 -8.44 -16.72
C ILE A 56 -4.61 -7.05 -16.97
N LYS A 57 -3.91 -6.23 -17.76
CA LYS A 57 -4.34 -4.87 -18.10
C LYS A 57 -5.71 -4.87 -18.77
N SER A 58 -5.87 -5.66 -19.84
CA SER A 58 -7.13 -5.76 -20.58
C SER A 58 -8.29 -6.21 -19.69
N THR A 59 -8.05 -7.17 -18.78
CA THR A 59 -9.09 -7.63 -17.83
C THR A 59 -9.42 -6.54 -16.81
N GLY A 60 -8.40 -5.87 -16.24
CA GLY A 60 -8.60 -4.77 -15.29
C GLY A 60 -9.42 -3.63 -15.88
N GLU A 61 -9.11 -3.22 -17.12
CA GLU A 61 -9.85 -2.19 -17.86
C GLU A 61 -11.29 -2.63 -18.13
N ALA A 62 -11.50 -3.85 -18.65
CA ALA A 62 -12.82 -4.39 -18.97
C ALA A 62 -13.73 -4.52 -17.73
N GLN A 63 -13.16 -4.90 -16.58
CA GLN A 63 -13.89 -5.06 -15.32
C GLN A 63 -14.00 -3.75 -14.51
N GLY A 64 -13.26 -2.70 -14.88
CA GLY A 64 -13.19 -1.45 -14.11
C GLY A 64 -12.54 -1.63 -12.73
N VAL A 65 -11.62 -2.58 -12.60
CA VAL A 65 -10.86 -2.85 -11.36
C VAL A 65 -9.54 -2.07 -11.40
N ALA A 66 -9.30 -1.25 -10.39
CA ALA A 66 -8.07 -0.48 -10.26
C ALA A 66 -6.93 -1.41 -9.79
N LEU A 67 -5.80 -1.38 -10.51
CA LEU A 67 -4.67 -2.25 -10.22
C LEU A 67 -3.52 -1.49 -9.57
N SER A 68 -2.86 -2.15 -8.64
CA SER A 68 -1.57 -1.79 -8.06
C SER A 68 -0.67 -3.04 -8.00
N VAL A 69 0.59 -2.85 -7.66
CA VAL A 69 1.55 -3.94 -7.48
C VAL A 69 2.21 -3.81 -6.12
N HIS A 70 2.21 -4.85 -5.31
CA HIS A 70 3.14 -4.99 -4.21
C HIS A 70 4.44 -5.58 -4.74
N ALA A 71 5.51 -4.78 -4.69
CA ALA A 71 6.83 -5.15 -5.17
C ALA A 71 7.51 -6.16 -4.21
N PRO A 72 8.62 -6.82 -4.65
CA PRO A 72 9.32 -7.79 -3.82
C PRO A 72 9.77 -7.24 -2.47
N TYR A 73 9.60 -8.03 -1.39
CA TYR A 73 9.99 -7.68 -0.01
C TYR A 73 11.49 -7.39 0.18
N PHE A 74 12.32 -7.85 -0.76
CA PHE A 74 13.79 -7.72 -0.69
C PHE A 74 14.32 -6.39 -1.24
N ILE A 75 13.47 -5.37 -1.36
CA ILE A 75 13.86 -4.00 -1.69
C ILE A 75 14.35 -3.32 -0.41
N ASN A 76 15.48 -2.62 -0.51
CA ASN A 76 16.05 -1.86 0.59
C ASN A 76 16.80 -0.63 0.08
N LEU A 77 16.22 0.55 0.30
CA LEU A 77 16.85 1.82 -0.08
C LEU A 77 18.12 2.12 0.70
N ASN A 78 18.30 1.50 1.89
CA ASN A 78 19.50 1.64 2.73
C ASN A 78 20.49 0.49 2.56
N ALA A 79 20.35 -0.34 1.52
CA ALA A 79 21.28 -1.43 1.23
C ALA A 79 22.72 -0.91 1.00
N ASP A 80 23.71 -1.76 1.21
CA ASP A 80 25.10 -1.46 0.88
C ASP A 80 25.31 -1.34 -0.64
N SER A 81 26.54 -1.07 -1.05
CA SER A 81 26.88 -0.87 -2.46
C SER A 81 26.75 -2.13 -3.32
N GLU A 82 26.81 -3.31 -2.72
CA GLU A 82 26.66 -4.60 -3.41
C GLU A 82 25.19 -4.98 -3.60
N GLU A 83 24.34 -4.77 -2.59
CA GLU A 83 22.92 -5.15 -2.63
C GLU A 83 22.03 -4.06 -3.24
N TRP A 84 22.43 -2.78 -3.19
CA TRP A 84 21.64 -1.70 -3.77
C TRP A 84 21.29 -1.91 -5.26
N PRO A 85 22.20 -2.30 -6.16
CA PRO A 85 21.84 -2.55 -7.55
C PRO A 85 20.74 -3.61 -7.72
N LYS A 86 20.73 -4.64 -6.86
CA LYS A 86 19.71 -5.70 -6.86
C LYS A 86 18.37 -5.20 -6.35
N SER A 87 18.39 -4.44 -5.23
CA SER A 87 17.19 -3.79 -4.68
C SER A 87 16.56 -2.84 -5.67
N ARG A 88 17.38 -2.00 -6.30
CA ARG A 88 16.93 -1.08 -7.36
C ARG A 88 16.31 -1.84 -8.54
N LYS A 89 16.99 -2.90 -9.00
CA LYS A 89 16.46 -3.72 -10.10
C LYS A 89 15.07 -4.27 -9.78
N ARG A 90 14.87 -4.82 -8.56
CA ARG A 90 13.55 -5.33 -8.11
C ARG A 90 12.47 -4.26 -8.18
N LEU A 91 12.77 -3.05 -7.71
CA LEU A 91 11.85 -1.91 -7.72
C LEU A 91 11.52 -1.47 -9.16
N MET A 92 12.54 -1.33 -9.99
CA MET A 92 12.38 -0.87 -11.37
C MET A 92 11.69 -1.92 -12.26
N ASP A 93 11.96 -3.21 -12.06
CA ASP A 93 11.23 -4.30 -12.72
C ASP A 93 9.74 -4.29 -12.31
N ALA A 94 9.45 -4.12 -11.02
CA ALA A 94 8.07 -4.01 -10.56
C ALA A 94 7.35 -2.81 -11.19
N ALA A 95 8.02 -1.67 -11.31
CA ALA A 95 7.49 -0.48 -11.96
C ALA A 95 7.29 -0.67 -13.47
N HIS A 96 8.22 -1.32 -14.16
CA HIS A 96 8.13 -1.60 -15.59
C HIS A 96 6.97 -2.54 -15.90
N TYR A 97 6.98 -3.73 -15.32
CA TYR A 97 5.93 -4.73 -15.57
C TYR A 97 4.58 -4.33 -14.98
N GLY A 98 4.57 -3.58 -13.86
CA GLY A 98 3.36 -3.00 -13.29
C GLY A 98 2.67 -2.05 -14.26
N ASN A 99 3.41 -1.16 -14.90
CA ASN A 99 2.89 -0.30 -15.96
C ASN A 99 2.32 -1.09 -17.13
N LEU A 100 3.03 -2.12 -17.59
CA LEU A 100 2.53 -3.01 -18.65
C LEU A 100 1.26 -3.76 -18.24
N ALA A 101 1.12 -4.09 -16.96
CA ALA A 101 -0.08 -4.72 -16.40
C ALA A 101 -1.22 -3.73 -16.10
N GLY A 102 -1.05 -2.42 -16.35
CA GLY A 102 -2.05 -1.41 -16.10
C GLY A 102 -2.16 -0.96 -14.64
N ALA A 103 -1.19 -1.30 -13.81
CA ALA A 103 -1.10 -0.78 -12.45
C ALA A 103 -0.72 0.70 -12.45
N THR A 104 -1.32 1.47 -11.54
CA THR A 104 -1.03 2.90 -11.36
C THR A 104 -0.04 3.15 -10.24
N ASP A 105 0.08 2.22 -9.31
CA ASP A 105 0.86 2.37 -8.08
C ASP A 105 1.71 1.12 -7.83
N ILE A 106 2.94 1.35 -7.36
CA ILE A 106 3.90 0.31 -6.99
C ILE A 106 4.26 0.49 -5.53
N ILE A 107 3.72 -0.38 -4.70
CA ILE A 107 3.94 -0.40 -3.26
C ILE A 107 5.22 -1.18 -2.98
N PHE A 108 6.05 -0.70 -2.06
CA PHE A 108 7.27 -1.37 -1.68
C PHE A 108 7.69 -1.05 -0.25
N HIS A 109 8.29 -2.02 0.42
CA HIS A 109 8.96 -1.82 1.69
C HIS A 109 10.25 -1.03 1.47
N PRO A 110 10.44 0.13 2.10
CA PRO A 110 11.62 0.97 1.81
C PRO A 110 12.93 0.41 2.38
N GLY A 111 12.87 -0.55 3.32
CA GLY A 111 14.02 -1.27 3.81
C GLY A 111 14.19 -1.28 5.32
N SER A 112 15.43 -1.26 5.80
CA SER A 112 15.77 -1.34 7.22
C SER A 112 16.76 -0.26 7.61
N TYR A 113 16.70 0.18 8.88
CA TYR A 113 17.70 1.10 9.43
C TYR A 113 19.05 0.41 9.67
N PHE A 114 19.10 -0.93 9.85
CA PHE A 114 20.31 -1.65 10.25
C PHE A 114 20.99 -1.03 11.47
N GLU A 115 20.21 -0.70 12.50
CA GLU A 115 20.67 -0.05 13.74
C GLU A 115 21.35 1.32 13.55
N ARG A 116 21.29 1.90 12.36
CA ARG A 116 21.80 3.24 12.04
C ARG A 116 20.79 4.30 12.45
N ASN A 117 21.29 5.52 12.64
CA ASN A 117 20.42 6.68 12.90
C ASN A 117 19.47 6.92 11.70
N PRO A 118 18.14 7.07 11.92
CA PRO A 118 17.18 7.28 10.85
C PRO A 118 17.52 8.44 9.90
N ALA A 119 18.02 9.57 10.42
CA ALA A 119 18.41 10.70 9.60
C ALA A 119 19.59 10.39 8.65
N ASP A 120 20.54 9.53 9.07
CA ASP A 120 21.64 9.10 8.20
C ASP A 120 21.20 8.08 7.18
N VAL A 121 20.19 7.26 7.51
CA VAL A 121 19.57 6.34 6.55
C VAL A 121 18.82 7.10 5.48
N LEU A 122 18.06 8.13 5.83
CA LEU A 122 17.36 8.98 4.87
C LEU A 122 18.32 9.71 3.92
N LYS A 123 19.49 10.15 4.37
CA LYS A 123 20.53 10.72 3.47
C LYS A 123 20.98 9.76 2.36
N VAL A 124 20.88 8.44 2.60
CA VAL A 124 21.19 7.42 1.59
C VAL A 124 19.96 7.06 0.76
N ALA A 125 18.82 6.89 1.41
CA ALA A 125 17.59 6.41 0.78
C ALA A 125 16.96 7.44 -0.17
N LEU A 126 16.93 8.72 0.22
CA LEU A 126 16.28 9.77 -0.57
C LEU A 126 16.87 9.94 -1.97
N PRO A 127 18.20 10.12 -2.17
CA PRO A 127 18.76 10.26 -3.52
C PRO A 127 18.54 9.02 -4.39
N ARG A 128 18.48 7.82 -3.79
CA ARG A 128 18.20 6.57 -4.49
C ARG A 128 16.77 6.52 -5.00
N LEU A 129 15.82 6.91 -4.17
CA LEU A 129 14.41 6.99 -4.54
C LEU A 129 14.17 8.05 -5.62
N GLU A 130 14.75 9.26 -5.46
CA GLU A 130 14.70 10.31 -6.47
C GLU A 130 15.29 9.87 -7.83
N GLY A 131 16.39 9.10 -7.79
CA GLY A 131 16.99 8.51 -8.97
C GLY A 131 16.03 7.55 -9.69
N CYS A 132 15.35 6.68 -8.96
CA CYS A 132 14.34 5.77 -9.52
C CYS A 132 13.17 6.54 -10.14
N VAL A 133 12.62 7.51 -9.42
CA VAL A 133 11.52 8.37 -9.91
C VAL A 133 11.92 9.12 -11.18
N THR A 134 13.12 9.70 -11.18
CA THR A 134 13.63 10.43 -12.34
C THR A 134 13.77 9.54 -13.57
N GLU A 135 14.24 8.30 -13.39
CA GLU A 135 14.37 7.34 -14.49
C GLU A 135 13.01 6.93 -15.04
N LEU A 136 12.03 6.63 -14.17
CA LEU A 136 10.67 6.30 -14.59
C LEU A 136 10.05 7.45 -15.40
N ARG A 137 10.19 8.70 -14.93
CA ARG A 137 9.69 9.87 -15.66
C ARG A 137 10.35 10.02 -17.03
N LYS A 138 11.67 9.84 -17.11
CA LYS A 138 12.42 9.87 -18.39
C LYS A 138 12.00 8.76 -19.35
N ALA A 139 11.64 7.60 -18.83
CA ALA A 139 11.12 6.48 -19.61
C ALA A 139 9.63 6.61 -19.99
N GLY A 140 8.96 7.69 -19.58
CA GLY A 140 7.52 7.88 -19.80
C GLY A 140 6.64 6.89 -19.02
N ASN A 141 7.18 6.28 -17.95
CA ASN A 141 6.44 5.38 -17.10
C ASN A 141 5.66 6.19 -16.03
N PRO A 142 4.30 6.19 -16.07
CA PRO A 142 3.48 7.06 -15.22
C PRO A 142 3.22 6.50 -13.81
N VAL A 143 3.69 5.30 -13.47
CA VAL A 143 3.40 4.69 -12.17
C VAL A 143 3.92 5.54 -11.01
N THR A 144 3.19 5.55 -9.92
CA THR A 144 3.60 6.17 -8.66
C THR A 144 4.29 5.13 -7.80
N LEU A 145 5.54 5.39 -7.39
CA LEU A 145 6.21 4.61 -6.36
C LEU A 145 5.62 4.99 -5.00
N ARG A 146 5.24 3.97 -4.20
CA ARG A 146 4.64 4.18 -2.89
C ARG A 146 5.45 3.45 -1.80
N PRO A 147 6.38 4.16 -1.12
CA PRO A 147 7.00 3.59 0.07
C PRO A 147 5.93 3.35 1.13
N GLU A 148 5.92 2.15 1.69
CA GLU A 148 4.94 1.74 2.67
C GLU A 148 5.37 2.12 4.09
N THR A 149 4.41 2.50 4.93
CA THR A 149 4.64 2.67 6.36
C THR A 149 4.77 1.31 7.04
N MET A 150 5.88 1.10 7.77
CA MET A 150 6.29 -0.20 8.29
C MET A 150 5.93 -0.40 9.76
N GLY A 151 5.49 -1.60 10.12
CA GLY A 151 5.03 -1.94 11.47
C GLY A 151 6.14 -2.29 12.46
N LYS A 152 7.36 -2.57 12.03
CA LYS A 152 8.50 -2.84 12.93
C LYS A 152 9.36 -1.61 13.13
N SER A 153 9.72 -1.29 14.37
CA SER A 153 10.54 -0.12 14.71
C SER A 153 11.94 -0.14 14.08
N ALA A 154 12.48 -1.32 13.76
CA ALA A 154 13.77 -1.48 13.08
C ALA A 154 13.72 -1.23 11.56
N MET A 155 12.52 -1.13 10.97
CA MET A 155 12.34 -0.89 9.54
C MET A 155 12.29 0.59 9.22
N LEU A 156 12.98 0.99 8.14
CA LEU A 156 12.77 2.28 7.47
C LEU A 156 11.32 2.34 6.98
N GLY A 157 10.65 3.45 7.21
CA GLY A 157 9.23 3.61 6.88
C GLY A 157 8.38 3.91 8.12
N SER A 158 8.87 4.73 9.05
CA SER A 158 7.98 5.41 9.99
C SER A 158 7.03 6.34 9.21
N PHE A 159 6.01 6.85 9.87
CA PHE A 159 5.12 7.82 9.24
C PHE A 159 5.89 9.06 8.76
N GLU A 160 6.81 9.56 9.57
CA GLU A 160 7.68 10.68 9.26
C GLU A 160 8.62 10.39 8.08
N ASP A 161 9.22 9.19 8.03
CA ASP A 161 10.05 8.77 6.89
C ASP A 161 9.24 8.76 5.59
N ALA A 162 8.02 8.21 5.62
CA ALA A 162 7.16 8.13 4.46
C ALA A 162 6.75 9.51 3.95
N LEU A 163 6.47 10.44 4.86
CA LEU A 163 6.21 11.85 4.51
C LEU A 163 7.44 12.51 3.91
N GLU A 164 8.63 12.32 4.48
CA GLU A 164 9.86 12.92 3.99
C GLU A 164 10.25 12.37 2.61
N MET A 165 10.15 11.05 2.41
CA MET A 165 10.33 10.42 1.09
C MET A 165 9.37 11.03 0.06
N SER A 166 8.11 11.23 0.45
CA SER A 166 7.09 11.79 -0.44
C SER A 166 7.37 13.24 -0.80
N ARG A 167 7.74 14.06 0.18
CA ARG A 167 8.04 15.48 0.02
C ARG A 167 9.27 15.71 -0.88
N ILE A 168 10.32 14.91 -0.70
CA ILE A 168 11.60 15.09 -1.42
C ILE A 168 11.54 14.42 -2.79
N ALA A 169 11.18 13.14 -2.88
CA ALA A 169 11.19 12.41 -4.15
C ALA A 169 9.94 12.65 -5.01
N GLY A 170 8.92 13.35 -4.48
CA GLY A 170 7.68 13.59 -5.19
C GLY A 170 6.87 12.32 -5.47
N VAL A 171 6.93 11.37 -4.53
CA VAL A 171 6.11 10.15 -4.50
C VAL A 171 4.93 10.33 -3.55
N GLN A 172 4.05 9.33 -3.46
CA GLN A 172 3.00 9.29 -2.46
C GLN A 172 3.14 8.01 -1.65
N PRO A 173 2.99 8.02 -0.32
CA PRO A 173 3.17 6.82 0.48
C PRO A 173 1.99 5.85 0.32
N CYS A 174 2.23 4.58 0.63
CA CYS A 174 1.20 3.65 1.06
C CYS A 174 1.08 3.75 2.58
N LEU A 175 -0.10 4.08 3.08
CA LEU A 175 -0.38 4.13 4.51
C LEU A 175 -0.94 2.78 4.95
N ASP A 176 -0.10 1.94 5.55
CA ASP A 176 -0.60 0.77 6.28
C ASP A 176 -0.95 1.20 7.72
N PHE A 177 -2.25 1.25 8.01
CA PHE A 177 -2.74 1.67 9.31
C PHE A 177 -2.61 0.59 10.39
N ALA A 178 -2.53 -0.69 10.00
CA ALA A 178 -2.20 -1.77 10.92
C ALA A 178 -0.74 -1.64 11.38
N HIS A 179 0.17 -1.38 10.44
CA HIS A 179 1.57 -1.12 10.75
C HIS A 179 1.76 0.13 11.63
N LEU A 180 1.06 1.23 11.31
CA LEU A 180 1.13 2.45 12.12
C LEU A 180 0.67 2.23 13.56
N HIS A 181 -0.37 1.41 13.77
CA HIS A 181 -0.82 1.01 15.10
C HIS A 181 0.18 0.08 15.80
N ALA A 182 0.73 -0.89 15.07
CA ALA A 182 1.65 -1.87 15.64
C ALA A 182 3.03 -1.29 16.01
N ARG A 183 3.51 -0.31 15.25
CA ARG A 183 4.89 0.19 15.35
C ARG A 183 5.29 0.70 16.74
N PRO A 184 4.47 1.45 17.50
CA PRO A 184 4.79 1.86 18.87
C PRO A 184 4.91 0.69 19.84
N GLY A 185 4.18 -0.41 19.60
CA GLY A 185 4.20 -1.62 20.42
C GLY A 185 3.48 -1.51 21.76
N ASP A 186 2.67 -0.47 21.95
CA ASP A 186 2.04 -0.12 23.22
C ASP A 186 0.52 0.08 23.16
N GLY A 187 -0.09 -0.18 21.99
CA GLY A 187 -1.53 -0.04 21.76
C GLY A 187 -2.00 1.39 21.46
N THR A 188 -1.09 2.33 21.31
CA THR A 188 -1.39 3.70 20.85
C THR A 188 -1.65 3.77 19.35
N VAL A 189 -1.96 4.96 18.82
CA VAL A 189 -2.35 5.16 17.43
C VAL A 189 -3.54 4.28 17.06
N ASN A 190 -4.63 4.37 17.84
CA ASN A 190 -5.79 3.50 17.72
C ASN A 190 -7.14 4.19 18.02
N THR A 191 -7.14 5.51 18.15
CA THR A 191 -8.36 6.29 18.42
C THR A 191 -8.68 7.24 17.27
N LEU A 192 -9.95 7.63 17.16
CA LEU A 192 -10.41 8.63 16.19
C LEU A 192 -9.52 9.90 16.22
N GLY A 193 -9.15 10.38 17.40
CA GLY A 193 -8.31 11.58 17.55
C GLY A 193 -6.88 11.36 17.07
N GLU A 194 -6.31 10.18 17.27
CA GLU A 194 -4.96 9.84 16.79
C GLU A 194 -4.93 9.68 15.27
N TRP A 195 -5.92 8.99 14.69
CA TRP A 195 -6.09 8.91 13.24
C TRP A 195 -6.26 10.29 12.60
N SER A 196 -7.06 11.15 13.23
CA SER A 196 -7.27 12.52 12.75
C SER A 196 -5.96 13.34 12.75
N ARG A 197 -5.14 13.22 13.79
CA ARG A 197 -3.82 13.89 13.85
C ARG A 197 -2.88 13.41 12.73
N LEU A 198 -2.83 12.11 12.44
CA LEU A 198 -2.03 11.59 11.33
C LEU A 198 -2.50 12.14 9.97
N LEU A 199 -3.80 12.19 9.74
CA LEU A 199 -4.36 12.73 8.49
C LEU A 199 -4.12 14.24 8.37
N GLU A 200 -4.18 14.98 9.47
CA GLU A 200 -3.82 16.41 9.51
C GLU A 200 -2.34 16.64 9.18
N GLN A 201 -1.44 15.84 9.79
CA GLN A 201 -0.01 15.89 9.49
C GLN A 201 0.28 15.53 8.03
N TYR A 202 -0.41 14.51 7.48
CA TYR A 202 -0.32 14.13 6.09
C TYR A 202 -0.73 15.29 5.16
N ALA A 203 -1.89 15.90 5.43
CA ALA A 203 -2.39 17.03 4.64
C ALA A 203 -1.47 18.26 4.75
N THR A 204 -0.88 18.50 5.92
CA THR A 204 0.09 19.59 6.14
C THR A 204 1.37 19.37 5.34
N ALA A 205 1.88 18.13 5.29
CA ALA A 205 3.14 17.81 4.62
C ALA A 205 3.00 17.72 3.10
N LEU A 206 1.89 17.17 2.58
CA LEU A 206 1.72 16.82 1.17
C LEU A 206 0.59 17.58 0.47
N GLY A 207 -0.13 18.43 1.20
CA GLY A 207 -1.28 19.18 0.71
C GLY A 207 -2.61 18.41 0.86
N ALA A 208 -3.70 19.14 1.07
CA ALA A 208 -5.03 18.54 1.28
C ALA A 208 -5.50 17.68 0.08
N GLN A 209 -5.09 18.04 -1.12
CA GLN A 209 -5.43 17.27 -2.33
C GLN A 209 -4.87 15.83 -2.27
N ALA A 210 -3.74 15.59 -1.59
CA ALA A 210 -3.15 14.25 -1.45
C ALA A 210 -4.06 13.28 -0.67
N LEU A 211 -4.92 13.79 0.22
CA LEU A 211 -5.92 12.97 0.92
C LEU A 211 -6.96 12.32 0.00
N THR A 212 -7.15 12.86 -1.20
CA THR A 212 -8.14 12.33 -2.15
C THR A 212 -7.62 11.17 -3.00
N GLN A 213 -6.35 10.80 -2.84
CA GLN A 213 -5.67 9.78 -3.63
C GLN A 213 -4.86 8.82 -2.73
N LEU A 214 -5.37 8.55 -1.53
CA LEU A 214 -4.71 7.65 -0.59
C LEU A 214 -4.63 6.23 -1.14
N HIS A 215 -3.52 5.58 -0.85
CA HIS A 215 -3.35 4.14 -0.99
C HIS A 215 -3.19 3.60 0.42
N ILE A 216 -4.15 2.82 0.85
CA ILE A 216 -4.25 2.33 2.23
C ILE A 216 -4.18 0.81 2.24
N HIS A 217 -3.28 0.27 3.08
CA HIS A 217 -3.34 -1.12 3.53
C HIS A 217 -4.01 -1.16 4.90
N LEU A 218 -4.84 -2.18 5.12
CA LEU A 218 -5.57 -2.35 6.38
C LEU A 218 -5.85 -3.82 6.67
N SER A 219 -5.56 -4.23 7.90
CA SER A 219 -5.88 -5.54 8.47
C SER A 219 -6.03 -5.43 9.97
N GLY A 220 -6.39 -6.49 10.65
CA GLY A 220 -6.05 -6.68 12.04
C GLY A 220 -4.55 -6.97 12.18
N ILE A 221 -3.98 -6.77 13.37
CA ILE A 221 -2.55 -6.99 13.58
C ILE A 221 -2.26 -7.46 15.00
N GLU A 222 -1.35 -8.43 15.11
CA GLU A 222 -0.68 -8.79 16.35
C GLU A 222 0.63 -8.03 16.43
N TYR A 223 0.93 -7.46 17.60
CA TYR A 223 2.16 -6.70 17.82
C TYR A 223 2.75 -6.95 19.21
N GLY A 224 3.91 -6.40 19.47
CA GLY A 224 4.60 -6.42 20.75
C GLY A 224 5.56 -5.24 20.86
N PRO A 225 6.44 -5.18 21.88
CA PRO A 225 7.31 -4.04 22.11
C PRO A 225 8.25 -3.65 20.98
N LYS A 226 8.45 -4.54 20.00
CA LYS A 226 9.24 -4.28 18.78
C LYS A 226 8.39 -3.98 17.55
N GLY A 227 7.07 -3.82 17.74
CA GLY A 227 6.10 -3.60 16.69
C GLY A 227 5.44 -4.87 16.19
N GLU A 228 5.11 -4.88 14.93
CA GLU A 228 4.37 -5.91 14.19
C GLU A 228 4.92 -7.33 14.37
N LYS A 229 4.01 -8.30 14.50
CA LYS A 229 4.28 -9.74 14.45
C LYS A 229 3.59 -10.41 13.26
N ASN A 230 2.26 -10.40 13.23
CA ASN A 230 1.45 -11.04 12.19
C ASN A 230 0.20 -10.23 11.90
N HIS A 231 -0.27 -10.27 10.66
CA HIS A 231 -1.60 -9.80 10.30
C HIS A 231 -2.67 -10.77 10.85
N LEU A 232 -3.78 -10.22 11.28
CA LEU A 232 -4.93 -10.93 11.83
C LEU A 232 -6.21 -10.55 11.08
N PRO A 233 -7.28 -11.35 11.20
CA PRO A 233 -8.62 -10.88 10.89
C PRO A 233 -8.97 -9.64 11.72
N LEU A 234 -9.75 -8.72 11.14
CA LEU A 234 -10.18 -7.49 11.83
C LEU A 234 -10.94 -7.76 13.13
N ALA A 235 -11.62 -8.89 13.22
CA ALA A 235 -12.38 -9.29 14.40
C ALA A 235 -11.50 -9.77 15.55
N ASP A 236 -10.28 -10.22 15.26
CA ASP A 236 -9.37 -10.84 16.22
C ASP A 236 -8.30 -9.86 16.75
N ALA A 237 -8.35 -8.60 16.29
CA ALA A 237 -7.39 -7.57 16.65
C ALA A 237 -8.06 -6.45 17.46
N ASP A 238 -7.24 -5.71 18.20
CA ASP A 238 -7.67 -4.54 18.95
C ASP A 238 -7.74 -3.25 18.13
N LEU A 239 -7.31 -3.28 16.87
CA LEU A 239 -7.34 -2.16 15.94
C LEU A 239 -8.77 -1.62 15.77
N LYS A 240 -8.99 -0.36 16.13
CA LYS A 240 -10.29 0.31 16.01
C LYS A 240 -10.52 0.84 14.58
N TRP A 241 -10.48 -0.05 13.59
CA TRP A 241 -10.59 0.28 12.18
C TRP A 241 -11.86 1.07 11.81
N LYS A 242 -12.96 0.89 12.57
CA LYS A 242 -14.20 1.67 12.34
C LYS A 242 -14.02 3.15 12.70
N ASP A 243 -13.19 3.45 13.69
CA ASP A 243 -12.85 4.85 14.05
C ASP A 243 -11.89 5.44 13.01
N LEU A 244 -11.01 4.65 12.42
CA LEU A 244 -10.21 5.07 11.26
C LEU A 244 -11.14 5.47 10.08
N LEU A 245 -12.15 4.65 9.74
CA LEU A 245 -13.08 4.99 8.65
C LEU A 245 -13.83 6.32 8.93
N LYS A 246 -14.17 6.60 10.20
CA LYS A 246 -14.76 7.89 10.60
C LYS A 246 -13.78 9.05 10.37
N ALA A 247 -12.50 8.88 10.75
CA ALA A 247 -11.48 9.89 10.52
C ALA A 247 -11.32 10.16 9.01
N LEU A 248 -11.18 9.11 8.20
CA LEU A 248 -11.09 9.23 6.74
C LEU A 248 -12.28 9.98 6.14
N LYS A 249 -13.49 9.75 6.66
CA LYS A 249 -14.69 10.48 6.24
C LYS A 249 -14.64 11.95 6.65
N GLN A 250 -14.24 12.24 7.89
CA GLN A 250 -14.16 13.63 8.41
C GLN A 250 -13.18 14.49 7.61
N PHE A 251 -12.08 13.91 7.14
CA PHE A 251 -11.06 14.57 6.32
C PHE A 251 -11.36 14.57 4.82
N GLY A 252 -12.51 14.02 4.39
CA GLY A 252 -12.86 13.97 2.97
C GLY A 252 -11.88 13.13 2.15
N CYS A 253 -11.37 12.06 2.73
CA CYS A 253 -10.41 11.18 2.07
C CYS A 253 -11.05 10.34 0.95
N GLY A 254 -10.22 9.95 -0.01
CA GLY A 254 -10.58 9.05 -1.10
C GLY A 254 -9.37 8.31 -1.65
N GLY A 255 -9.59 7.37 -2.55
CA GLY A 255 -8.53 6.55 -3.12
C GLY A 255 -8.84 5.07 -3.08
N ARG A 256 -7.97 4.24 -2.49
CA ARG A 256 -8.22 2.80 -2.34
C ARG A 256 -7.85 2.29 -0.95
N ILE A 257 -8.60 1.30 -0.48
CA ILE A 257 -8.31 0.54 0.75
C ILE A 257 -8.19 -0.93 0.36
N LEU A 258 -7.01 -1.49 0.60
CA LEU A 258 -6.66 -2.86 0.26
C LEU A 258 -6.44 -3.67 1.53
N CYS A 259 -7.08 -4.83 1.58
CA CYS A 259 -7.06 -5.72 2.72
C CYS A 259 -5.84 -6.62 2.71
N GLU A 260 -5.11 -6.67 3.83
CA GLU A 260 -4.00 -7.61 4.09
C GLU A 260 -4.34 -8.66 5.16
N SER A 261 -5.61 -8.74 5.55
CA SER A 261 -6.08 -9.77 6.48
C SER A 261 -5.90 -11.17 5.91
N PRO A 262 -5.58 -12.18 6.72
CA PRO A 262 -5.48 -13.57 6.28
C PRO A 262 -6.79 -14.15 5.71
N ILE A 263 -7.95 -13.52 5.98
CA ILE A 263 -9.25 -13.87 5.39
C ILE A 263 -9.64 -12.98 4.19
N MET A 264 -8.67 -12.22 3.66
CA MET A 264 -8.69 -11.50 2.38
C MET A 264 -10.00 -10.76 2.08
N GLU A 265 -10.78 -11.29 1.11
CA GLU A 265 -12.01 -10.66 0.59
C GLU A 265 -13.11 -10.54 1.64
N GLU A 266 -13.16 -11.40 2.64
CA GLU A 266 -14.16 -11.31 3.70
C GLU A 266 -14.00 -10.00 4.47
N ASP A 267 -12.79 -9.70 4.91
CA ASP A 267 -12.51 -8.43 5.60
C ASP A 267 -12.54 -7.23 4.66
N ALA A 268 -12.13 -7.36 3.40
CA ALA A 268 -12.28 -6.30 2.41
C ALA A 268 -13.76 -5.89 2.24
N LEU A 269 -14.67 -6.86 2.19
CA LEU A 269 -16.12 -6.64 2.14
C LEU A 269 -16.65 -6.04 3.45
N ASN A 270 -16.12 -6.44 4.61
CA ASN A 270 -16.46 -5.86 5.91
C ASN A 270 -16.05 -4.37 5.97
N MET A 271 -14.85 -4.03 5.49
CA MET A 271 -14.38 -2.63 5.40
C MET A 271 -15.28 -1.81 4.47
N MET A 272 -15.62 -2.34 3.29
CA MET A 272 -16.52 -1.68 2.34
C MET A 272 -17.90 -1.42 2.95
N LYS A 273 -18.48 -2.40 3.62
CA LYS A 273 -19.77 -2.24 4.35
C LYS A 273 -19.65 -1.19 5.46
N GLY A 274 -18.52 -1.20 6.19
CA GLY A 274 -18.21 -0.20 7.22
C GLY A 274 -18.12 1.21 6.64
N TRP A 275 -17.45 1.37 5.51
CA TRP A 275 -17.35 2.66 4.81
C TRP A 275 -18.70 3.17 4.35
N LYS A 276 -19.50 2.35 3.67
CA LYS A 276 -20.86 2.74 3.24
C LYS A 276 -21.71 3.23 4.41
N LYS A 277 -21.62 2.57 5.56
CA LYS A 277 -22.34 3.00 6.78
C LYS A 277 -21.87 4.36 7.29
N VAL A 278 -20.57 4.65 7.23
CA VAL A 278 -19.97 5.91 7.72
C VAL A 278 -20.17 7.04 6.70
N SER A 279 -19.99 6.74 5.41
CA SER A 279 -20.09 7.75 4.32
C SER A 279 -21.53 8.11 3.97
N GLY A 280 -22.49 7.22 4.24
CA GLY A 280 -23.87 7.35 3.79
C GLY A 280 -24.06 6.96 2.32
N GLU A 281 -23.07 6.32 1.71
CA GLU A 281 -23.17 5.74 0.37
C GLU A 281 -24.15 4.55 0.36
N LYS A 282 -24.92 4.41 -0.73
CA LYS A 282 -25.90 3.32 -0.88
C LYS A 282 -25.25 2.04 -1.43
#